data_82cfa27631c9eb2f8bd89d8161bb81c8
#
_entry.id   82cfa27631c9eb2f8bd89d8161bb81c8
#
_cell.length_a   1.000
_cell.length_b   1.000
_cell.length_c   1.000
_cell.angle_alpha   90.00
_cell.angle_beta   90.00
_cell.angle_gamma   90.00
#
_symmetry.space_group_name_H-M   'P 1'
#
loop_
_entity.id
_entity.type
_entity.pdbx_description
1 polymer ?
#
loop_
_entity_poly.entity_id
_entity_poly.type
_entity_poly.pdbx_seq_one_letter_code
_entity_poly.pdbx_strand_id
1 'polypeptide(L)'
;MAVPAKRNTNDPQFAEGKALFAQLKCNSCHVPSFTTGTGSELASLDGQEIFPYTDLLLHDMGEDLSDGRPDFQATGREWRTPPLWGIGLIRVVNDHTRLLHDGRARNTEEAILWHGGEAEASRESFKTLNKAEREALLFFLESI
;
A
#
# COMPACT_ATOMS: atom_id res chain seq x y z
N MET A 1 12.71 -8.47 13.76
CA MET A 1 11.36 -7.87 13.79
C MET A 1 10.43 -8.82 13.03
N ALA A 2 9.32 -9.24 13.60
CA ALA A 2 8.38 -10.13 12.91
C ALA A 2 7.50 -9.31 11.96
N VAL A 3 7.23 -9.85 10.77
CA VAL A 3 6.27 -9.28 9.82
C VAL A 3 4.87 -9.41 10.41
N PRO A 4 4.02 -8.36 10.40
CA PRO A 4 2.67 -8.46 10.89
C PRO A 4 1.88 -9.54 10.14
N ALA A 5 1.15 -10.37 10.88
CA ALA A 5 0.23 -11.31 10.25
C ALA A 5 -1.03 -10.59 9.78
N LYS A 6 -1.60 -11.05 8.66
CA LYS A 6 -2.92 -10.57 8.21
C LYS A 6 -3.97 -10.86 9.27
N ARG A 7 -4.88 -9.92 9.47
CA ARG A 7 -5.97 -9.98 10.43
C ARG A 7 -7.32 -10.14 9.71
N ASN A 8 -8.35 -10.55 10.44
CA ASN A 8 -9.74 -10.57 9.94
C ASN A 8 -9.95 -11.34 8.61
N THR A 9 -9.07 -12.28 8.28
CA THR A 9 -9.07 -12.96 6.97
C THR A 9 -10.31 -13.82 6.72
N ASN A 10 -11.06 -14.17 7.76
CA ASN A 10 -12.31 -14.93 7.68
C ASN A 10 -13.55 -14.03 7.52
N ASP A 11 -13.40 -12.71 7.57
CA ASP A 11 -14.50 -11.80 7.37
C ASP A 11 -14.81 -11.68 5.87
N PRO A 12 -16.09 -11.73 5.46
CA PRO A 12 -16.47 -11.55 4.06
C PRO A 12 -15.97 -10.23 3.44
N GLN A 13 -15.92 -9.15 4.22
CA GLN A 13 -15.40 -7.86 3.77
C GLN A 13 -13.92 -7.93 3.38
N PHE A 14 -13.12 -8.80 4.03
CA PHE A 14 -11.71 -9.00 3.65
C PHE A 14 -11.59 -9.54 2.23
N ALA A 15 -12.39 -10.54 1.86
CA ALA A 15 -12.36 -11.13 0.53
C ALA A 15 -12.85 -10.15 -0.55
N GLU A 16 -13.91 -9.40 -0.26
CA GLU A 16 -14.46 -8.37 -1.13
C GLU A 16 -13.44 -7.23 -1.34
N GLY A 17 -12.87 -6.70 -0.27
CA GLY A 17 -11.86 -5.64 -0.34
C GLY A 17 -10.60 -6.09 -1.09
N LYS A 18 -10.16 -7.34 -0.92
CA LYS A 18 -9.06 -7.92 -1.68
C LYS A 18 -9.38 -8.00 -3.18
N ALA A 19 -10.60 -8.36 -3.54
CA ALA A 19 -11.03 -8.38 -4.94
C ALA A 19 -11.06 -6.97 -5.55
N LEU A 20 -11.60 -5.99 -4.82
CA LEU A 20 -11.60 -4.58 -5.21
C LEU A 20 -10.18 -4.02 -5.38
N PHE A 21 -9.25 -4.36 -4.49
CA PHE A 21 -7.84 -3.96 -4.58
C PHE A 21 -7.21 -4.40 -5.91
N ALA A 22 -7.51 -5.61 -6.38
CA ALA A 22 -7.06 -6.11 -7.67
C ALA A 22 -7.83 -5.47 -8.85
N GLN A 23 -9.14 -5.31 -8.73
CA GLN A 23 -10.00 -4.72 -9.75
C GLN A 23 -9.60 -3.27 -10.06
N LEU A 24 -9.28 -2.49 -9.04
CA LEU A 24 -8.83 -1.10 -9.14
C LEU A 24 -7.36 -0.97 -9.55
N LYS A 25 -6.66 -2.07 -9.84
CA LYS A 25 -5.25 -2.10 -10.24
C LYS A 25 -4.25 -1.62 -9.18
N CYS A 26 -4.65 -1.54 -7.92
CA CYS A 26 -3.73 -1.18 -6.83
C CYS A 26 -2.55 -2.16 -6.74
N ASN A 27 -2.79 -3.43 -7.08
CA ASN A 27 -1.78 -4.49 -7.11
C ASN A 27 -0.75 -4.35 -8.25
N SER A 28 -0.88 -3.35 -9.13
CA SER A 28 0.14 -3.09 -10.18
C SER A 28 1.45 -2.56 -9.58
N CYS A 29 1.36 -1.75 -8.52
CA CYS A 29 2.49 -1.24 -7.76
C CYS A 29 2.58 -1.90 -6.38
N HIS A 30 1.46 -2.09 -5.70
CA HIS A 30 1.38 -2.79 -4.42
C HIS A 30 1.30 -4.31 -4.65
N VAL A 31 2.38 -4.89 -5.19
CA VAL A 31 2.48 -6.34 -5.48
C VAL A 31 2.28 -7.15 -4.21
N PRO A 32 1.29 -8.08 -4.19
CA PRO A 32 0.84 -8.71 -2.95
C PRO A 32 1.86 -9.58 -2.24
N SER A 33 2.70 -10.31 -2.97
CA SER A 33 3.63 -11.26 -2.36
C SER A 33 4.91 -11.43 -3.15
N PHE A 34 5.95 -11.84 -2.44
CA PHE A 34 7.22 -12.31 -2.98
C PHE A 34 7.67 -13.58 -2.26
N THR A 35 8.53 -14.35 -2.91
CA THR A 35 9.31 -15.38 -2.26
C THR A 35 10.71 -14.85 -2.01
N THR A 36 11.19 -14.94 -0.78
CA THR A 36 12.56 -14.52 -0.46
C THR A 36 13.59 -15.39 -1.16
N GLY A 37 14.77 -14.83 -1.45
CA GLY A 37 15.87 -15.56 -2.06
C GLY A 37 16.38 -16.70 -1.18
N THR A 38 17.46 -17.35 -1.63
CA THR A 38 18.17 -18.40 -0.90
C THR A 38 19.60 -18.00 -0.65
N GLY A 39 20.24 -18.60 0.35
CA GLY A 39 21.64 -18.33 0.68
C GLY A 39 21.83 -17.14 1.63
N SER A 40 20.83 -16.80 2.40
CA SER A 40 20.96 -15.81 3.47
C SER A 40 21.78 -16.38 4.65
N GLU A 41 22.41 -15.51 5.46
CA GLU A 41 23.10 -15.93 6.70
C GLU A 41 22.13 -16.59 7.69
N LEU A 42 20.84 -16.31 7.57
CA LEU A 42 19.78 -16.88 8.38
C LEU A 42 18.89 -17.79 7.49
N ALA A 43 19.16 -19.07 7.50
CA ALA A 43 18.43 -20.07 6.70
C ALA A 43 16.91 -20.02 6.91
N SER A 44 16.43 -19.54 8.06
CA SER A 44 15.01 -19.34 8.35
C SER A 44 14.34 -18.25 7.48
N LEU A 45 15.13 -17.43 6.79
CA LEU A 45 14.64 -16.40 5.88
C LEU A 45 14.59 -16.87 4.42
N ASP A 46 15.18 -18.02 4.11
CA ASP A 46 15.26 -18.53 2.74
C ASP A 46 13.94 -19.15 2.28
N GLY A 47 13.55 -18.82 1.05
CA GLY A 47 12.37 -19.41 0.38
C GLY A 47 11.03 -19.10 1.09
N GLN A 48 10.96 -18.04 1.88
CA GLN A 48 9.73 -17.66 2.59
C GLN A 48 8.80 -16.88 1.68
N GLU A 49 7.51 -17.21 1.66
CA GLU A 49 6.49 -16.37 1.05
C GLU A 49 6.16 -15.21 2.01
N ILE A 50 6.35 -13.99 1.53
CA ILE A 50 6.07 -12.76 2.28
C ILE A 50 5.04 -11.92 1.54
N PHE A 51 4.26 -11.10 2.26
CA PHE A 51 3.16 -10.31 1.72
C PHE A 51 3.33 -8.81 2.00
N PRO A 52 4.34 -8.17 1.40
CA PRO A 52 4.65 -6.77 1.69
C PRO A 52 3.71 -5.78 1.00
N TYR A 53 3.02 -6.17 -0.06
CA TYR A 53 2.18 -5.28 -0.87
C TYR A 53 2.95 -4.08 -1.39
N THR A 54 4.02 -4.33 -2.12
CA THR A 54 4.89 -3.33 -2.76
C THR A 54 5.70 -4.00 -3.86
N ASP A 55 6.12 -3.24 -4.87
CA ASP A 55 7.15 -3.63 -5.83
C ASP A 55 8.53 -3.03 -5.49
N LEU A 56 8.58 -2.11 -4.51
CA LEU A 56 9.75 -1.33 -4.12
C LEU A 56 10.31 -0.42 -5.23
N LEU A 57 9.56 -0.21 -6.32
CA LEU A 57 9.97 0.64 -7.43
C LEU A 57 9.54 2.09 -7.22
N LEU A 58 10.16 2.99 -7.98
CA LEU A 58 9.77 4.39 -8.07
C LEU A 58 8.67 4.55 -9.11
N HIS A 59 7.65 5.35 -8.79
CA HIS A 59 6.55 5.71 -9.67
C HIS A 59 6.32 7.21 -9.65
N ASP A 60 6.04 7.81 -10.80
CA ASP A 60 5.62 9.21 -10.89
C ASP A 60 4.21 9.35 -10.31
N MET A 61 4.11 9.97 -9.15
CA MET A 61 2.86 10.17 -8.42
C MET A 61 2.17 11.52 -8.73
N GLY A 62 2.67 12.23 -9.74
CA GLY A 62 2.12 13.50 -10.19
C GLY A 62 2.58 14.69 -9.36
N GLU A 63 2.15 15.88 -9.83
CA GLU A 63 2.58 17.17 -9.25
C GLU A 63 2.07 17.37 -7.82
N ASP A 64 0.87 16.89 -7.50
CA ASP A 64 0.25 17.06 -6.18
C ASP A 64 1.03 16.37 -5.04
N LEU A 65 1.82 15.35 -5.35
CA LEU A 65 2.70 14.67 -4.40
C LEU A 65 4.17 15.05 -4.57
N SER A 66 4.50 15.97 -5.48
CA SER A 66 5.86 16.45 -5.67
C SER A 66 6.34 17.24 -4.46
N ASP A 67 7.58 17.00 -4.04
CA ASP A 67 8.30 17.85 -3.08
C ASP A 67 9.26 18.82 -3.78
N GLY A 68 9.36 18.75 -5.12
CA GLY A 68 10.25 19.56 -5.92
C GLY A 68 11.75 19.26 -5.71
N ARG A 69 12.08 18.19 -4.98
CA ARG A 69 13.44 17.82 -4.63
C ARG A 69 13.88 16.55 -5.35
N PRO A 70 14.77 16.64 -6.36
CA PRO A 70 15.32 15.45 -6.99
C PRO A 70 16.27 14.71 -6.04
N ASP A 71 16.29 13.37 -6.14
CA ASP A 71 17.24 12.50 -5.45
C ASP A 71 17.94 11.61 -6.49
N PHE A 72 19.23 11.80 -6.73
CA PHE A 72 19.98 11.21 -7.84
C PHE A 72 19.27 11.44 -9.19
N GLN A 73 18.74 10.38 -9.81
CA GLN A 73 18.02 10.44 -11.08
C GLN A 73 16.50 10.54 -10.89
N ALA A 74 16.00 10.35 -9.68
CA ALA A 74 14.59 10.49 -9.39
C ALA A 74 14.21 11.97 -9.33
N THR A 75 13.09 12.31 -9.97
CA THR A 75 12.48 13.64 -9.85
C THR A 75 11.74 13.79 -8.53
N GLY A 76 11.35 15.01 -8.15
CA GLY A 76 10.55 15.25 -6.94
C GLY A 76 9.14 14.65 -6.99
N ARG A 77 8.70 14.10 -8.12
CA ARG A 77 7.39 13.43 -8.28
C ARG A 77 7.46 11.91 -8.12
N GLU A 78 8.66 11.35 -8.15
CA GLU A 78 8.88 9.90 -8.13
C GLU A 78 9.06 9.40 -6.71
N TRP A 79 8.15 8.55 -6.28
CA TRP A 79 8.14 7.98 -4.93
C TRP A 79 8.18 6.47 -4.98
N ARG A 80 9.00 5.88 -4.08
CA ARG A 80 9.07 4.43 -3.94
C ARG A 80 7.76 3.93 -3.32
N THR A 81 7.16 2.90 -3.92
CA THR A 81 6.00 2.22 -3.35
C THR A 81 6.33 1.69 -1.94
N PRO A 82 5.71 2.22 -0.88
CA PRO A 82 5.96 1.70 0.47
C PRO A 82 5.25 0.36 0.66
N PRO A 83 5.81 -0.55 1.47
CA PRO A 83 5.09 -1.74 1.92
C PRO A 83 3.80 -1.37 2.66
N LEU A 84 2.70 -2.08 2.37
CA LEU A 84 1.43 -1.86 3.07
C LEU A 84 1.20 -2.83 4.25
N TRP A 85 2.04 -3.86 4.42
CA TRP A 85 1.91 -4.77 5.56
C TRP A 85 1.94 -4.02 6.88
N GLY A 86 0.94 -4.28 7.73
CA GLY A 86 0.82 -3.63 9.02
C GLY A 86 0.31 -2.18 8.98
N ILE A 87 -0.15 -1.68 7.83
CA ILE A 87 -0.67 -0.31 7.72
C ILE A 87 -1.78 -0.03 8.74
N GLY A 88 -2.67 -0.98 8.99
CA GLY A 88 -3.72 -0.86 10.01
C GLY A 88 -3.23 -0.86 11.46
N LEU A 89 -1.94 -1.10 11.70
CA LEU A 89 -1.33 -1.06 13.02
C LEU A 89 -0.62 0.27 13.32
N ILE A 90 -0.48 1.16 12.33
CA ILE A 90 0.24 2.43 12.48
C ILE A 90 -0.29 3.23 13.66
N ARG A 91 -1.62 3.31 13.81
CA ARG A 91 -2.25 4.03 14.93
C ARG A 91 -1.85 3.47 16.29
N VAL A 92 -1.75 2.15 16.40
CA VAL A 92 -1.42 1.47 17.68
C VAL A 92 0.06 1.65 18.03
N VAL A 93 0.92 1.69 17.00
CA VAL A 93 2.37 1.77 17.19
C VAL A 93 2.86 3.22 17.32
N ASN A 94 2.32 4.13 16.50
CA ASN A 94 2.82 5.50 16.34
C ASN A 94 1.91 6.57 16.96
N ASP A 95 0.75 6.18 17.50
CA ASP A 95 -0.27 7.09 18.04
C ASP A 95 -0.80 8.12 17.03
N HIS A 96 -0.67 7.83 15.73
CA HIS A 96 -1.23 8.62 14.63
C HIS A 96 -1.52 7.74 13.42
N THR A 97 -2.25 8.27 12.44
CA THR A 97 -2.60 7.59 11.17
C THR A 97 -2.10 8.35 9.94
N ARG A 98 -1.09 9.20 10.11
CA ARG A 98 -0.56 10.00 9.01
C ARG A 98 0.22 9.13 8.03
N LEU A 99 -0.11 9.25 6.74
CA LEU A 99 0.41 8.47 5.63
C LEU A 99 1.01 9.38 4.55
N LEU A 100 1.61 8.77 3.53
CA LEU A 100 2.42 9.39 2.50
C LEU A 100 3.78 9.87 3.04
N HIS A 101 4.66 10.32 2.13
CA HIS A 101 6.05 10.66 2.46
C HIS A 101 6.18 11.83 3.46
N ASP A 102 5.19 12.72 3.50
CA ASP A 102 5.17 13.92 4.34
C ASP A 102 4.07 13.92 5.41
N GLY A 103 3.31 12.83 5.51
CA GLY A 103 2.26 12.70 6.50
C GLY A 103 1.01 13.53 6.24
N ARG A 104 0.82 14.02 5.01
CA ARG A 104 -0.33 14.86 4.66
C ARG A 104 -1.66 14.12 4.71
N ALA A 105 -1.69 12.84 4.36
CA ALA A 105 -2.89 12.03 4.44
C ALA A 105 -3.18 11.62 5.88
N ARG A 106 -4.37 11.91 6.36
CA ARG A 106 -4.81 11.66 7.74
C ARG A 106 -5.26 10.23 8.00
N ASN A 107 -5.57 9.49 6.94
CA ASN A 107 -6.04 8.10 6.96
C ASN A 107 -5.80 7.43 5.59
N THR A 108 -6.13 6.14 5.51
CA THR A 108 -5.92 5.32 4.32
C THR A 108 -6.76 5.81 3.12
N GLU A 109 -8.02 6.22 3.35
CA GLU A 109 -8.88 6.75 2.29
C GLU A 109 -8.29 8.02 1.68
N GLU A 110 -7.84 8.94 2.52
CA GLU A 110 -7.22 10.18 2.06
C GLU A 110 -5.91 9.91 1.32
N ALA A 111 -5.12 8.92 1.76
CA ALA A 111 -3.92 8.51 1.05
C ALA A 111 -4.24 8.01 -0.37
N ILE A 112 -5.30 7.22 -0.55
CA ILE A 112 -5.75 6.79 -1.88
C ILE A 112 -6.15 7.99 -2.74
N LEU A 113 -6.84 8.97 -2.18
CA LEU A 113 -7.30 10.17 -2.91
C LEU A 113 -6.15 11.10 -3.33
N TRP A 114 -4.99 11.02 -2.69
CA TRP A 114 -3.78 11.73 -3.10
C TRP A 114 -3.02 11.06 -4.24
N HIS A 115 -3.33 9.82 -4.59
CA HIS A 115 -2.67 9.12 -5.69
C HIS A 115 -2.90 9.84 -7.02
N GLY A 116 -1.84 10.22 -7.70
CA GLY A 116 -1.85 10.89 -9.00
C GLY A 116 -0.88 10.24 -9.98
N GLY A 117 -0.54 10.91 -11.07
CA GLY A 117 0.39 10.41 -12.06
C GLY A 117 0.04 9.01 -12.56
N GLU A 118 0.97 8.06 -12.42
CA GLU A 118 0.77 6.66 -12.83
C GLU A 118 -0.40 5.99 -12.10
N ALA A 119 -0.73 6.42 -10.88
CA ALA A 119 -1.80 5.85 -10.07
C ALA A 119 -3.16 6.56 -10.23
N GLU A 120 -3.25 7.60 -11.07
CA GLU A 120 -4.46 8.41 -11.23
C GLU A 120 -5.68 7.59 -11.63
N ALA A 121 -5.53 6.65 -12.57
CA ALA A 121 -6.62 5.80 -13.02
C ALA A 121 -7.20 4.93 -11.88
N SER A 122 -6.36 4.45 -10.98
CA SER A 122 -6.77 3.69 -9.79
C SER A 122 -7.53 4.58 -8.81
N ARG A 123 -7.05 5.80 -8.57
CA ARG A 123 -7.75 6.81 -7.75
C ARG A 123 -9.13 7.13 -8.32
N GLU A 124 -9.24 7.42 -9.61
CA GLU A 124 -10.53 7.75 -10.23
C GLU A 124 -11.49 6.55 -10.15
N SER A 125 -11.01 5.33 -10.36
CA SER A 125 -11.81 4.13 -10.16
C SER A 125 -12.29 3.97 -8.71
N PHE A 126 -11.44 4.26 -7.71
CA PHE A 126 -11.83 4.26 -6.29
C PHE A 126 -12.98 5.26 -6.02
N LYS A 127 -12.94 6.44 -6.62
CA LYS A 127 -13.97 7.47 -6.45
C LYS A 127 -15.36 7.03 -6.96
N THR A 128 -15.41 6.08 -7.89
CA THR A 128 -16.69 5.54 -8.41
C THR A 128 -17.33 4.48 -7.52
N LEU A 129 -16.59 3.92 -6.57
CA LEU A 129 -17.10 2.91 -5.65
C LEU A 129 -18.26 3.47 -4.80
N ASN A 130 -19.24 2.62 -4.54
CA ASN A 130 -20.24 2.92 -3.54
C ASN A 130 -19.67 2.83 -2.11
N LYS A 131 -20.48 3.21 -1.12
CA LYS A 131 -20.02 3.26 0.28
C LYS A 131 -19.56 1.89 0.79
N ALA A 132 -20.33 0.82 0.53
CA ALA A 132 -19.99 -0.53 1.03
C ALA A 132 -18.69 -1.06 0.41
N GLU A 133 -18.49 -0.84 -0.88
CA GLU A 133 -17.27 -1.21 -1.59
C GLU A 133 -16.03 -0.46 -1.04
N ARG A 134 -16.16 0.85 -0.77
CA ARG A 134 -15.06 1.61 -0.13
C ARG A 134 -14.74 1.06 1.25
N GLU A 135 -15.77 0.81 2.07
CA GLU A 135 -15.59 0.25 3.41
C GLU A 135 -14.91 -1.12 3.35
N ALA A 136 -15.28 -2.00 2.40
CA ALA A 136 -14.66 -3.29 2.21
C ALA A 136 -13.17 -3.17 1.80
N LEU A 137 -12.85 -2.27 0.86
CA LEU A 137 -11.47 -2.03 0.46
C LEU A 137 -10.62 -1.49 1.63
N LEU A 138 -11.13 -0.51 2.37
CA LEU A 138 -10.44 0.03 3.54
C LEU A 138 -10.26 -1.02 4.64
N PHE A 139 -11.28 -1.84 4.89
CA PHE A 139 -11.20 -2.96 5.83
C PHE A 139 -10.10 -3.96 5.45
N PHE A 140 -9.98 -4.29 4.16
CA PHE A 140 -8.90 -5.13 3.67
C PHE A 140 -7.53 -4.51 3.93
N LEU A 141 -7.33 -3.23 3.59
CA LEU A 141 -6.07 -2.51 3.81
C LEU A 141 -5.71 -2.43 5.31
N GLU A 142 -6.68 -2.18 6.15
CA GLU A 142 -6.49 -2.16 7.62
C GLU A 142 -6.17 -3.55 8.20
N SER A 143 -6.40 -4.63 7.43
CA SER A 143 -6.23 -6.02 7.87
C SER A 143 -4.93 -6.68 7.39
N ILE A 144 -4.17 -6.05 6.49
CA ILE A 144 -2.89 -6.57 5.97
C ILE A 144 -1.68 -6.05 6.70
#